data_e1cbb08fc22450e9fd37b1c0a9073d91
#
_entry.id   e1cbb08fc22450e9fd37b1c0a9073d91
#
_cell.length_a   1.000
_cell.length_b   1.000
_cell.length_c   1.000
_cell.angle_alpha   90.00
_cell.angle_beta   90.00
_cell.angle_gamma   90.00
#
_symmetry.space_group_name_H-M   'P 1'
#
loop_
_entity.id
_entity.type
_entity.pdbx_description
1 polymer ?
#
loop_
_entity_poly.entity_id
_entity_poly.type
_entity_poly.pdbx_seq_one_letter_code
_entity_poly.pdbx_strand_id
1 'polypeptide(L)'
;MYELLRYCGCKSRNLFYSHKPFYNLFFGYGHVFPRDLIVETGFYQTDFFYGMEEYDLSYATVKAGYSILFTKEILVIHKQNPNGREPSVVKQARMFENKMIVVYKHLPWLYVMTHFIMWSAFFLYKSKGSILVYFKTILSMLRRMKIARRNVIGASGMQYLKDVQARLWY
;
A
#
# COMPACT_ATOMS: atom_id res chain seq x y z
N MET A 1 9.32 -7.29 -19.50
CA MET A 1 9.53 -6.06 -18.70
C MET A 1 10.33 -6.47 -17.48
N TYR A 2 11.56 -6.01 -17.37
CA TYR A 2 12.45 -6.32 -16.25
C TYR A 2 12.34 -5.17 -15.27
N GLU A 3 11.85 -5.44 -14.06
CA GLU A 3 11.86 -4.45 -12.99
C GLU A 3 12.85 -4.88 -11.91
N LEU A 4 13.73 -3.95 -11.61
CA LEU A 4 14.87 -4.11 -10.72
C LEU A 4 14.52 -3.48 -9.38
N LEU A 5 14.44 -4.26 -8.30
CA LEU A 5 14.09 -3.73 -6.99
C LEU A 5 14.83 -4.39 -5.82
N ARG A 6 15.51 -3.57 -5.04
CA ARG A 6 15.90 -3.88 -3.65
C ARG A 6 15.38 -2.80 -2.72
N TYR A 7 14.88 -3.23 -1.59
CA TYR A 7 14.50 -2.33 -0.52
C TYR A 7 15.24 -2.69 0.76
N CYS A 8 16.00 -1.75 1.29
CA CYS A 8 16.58 -1.84 2.62
C CYS A 8 15.90 -0.78 3.48
N GLY A 9 15.20 -1.20 4.53
CA GLY A 9 14.72 -0.28 5.56
C GLY A 9 15.89 0.19 6.42
N CYS A 10 16.23 1.46 6.35
CA CYS A 10 17.24 2.05 7.22
C CYS A 10 16.57 3.02 8.20
N LYS A 11 16.76 2.82 9.50
CA LYS A 11 16.28 3.74 10.54
C LYS A 11 17.12 5.02 10.45
N SER A 12 16.60 6.04 9.77
CA SER A 12 17.29 7.29 9.55
C SER A 12 16.78 8.35 10.53
N ARG A 13 17.56 8.65 11.54
CA ARG A 13 17.36 9.85 12.34
C ARG A 13 17.95 11.11 11.71
N ASN A 14 18.88 11.01 10.75
CA ASN A 14 19.50 12.14 10.07
C ASN A 14 20.24 11.64 8.81
N LEU A 15 19.57 11.52 7.67
CA LEU A 15 20.26 11.31 6.41
C LEU A 15 19.63 12.16 5.31
N PHE A 16 19.96 13.45 5.32
CA PHE A 16 20.03 14.25 4.12
C PHE A 16 21.24 13.78 3.29
N TYR A 17 21.06 12.75 2.48
CA TYR A 17 22.00 12.40 1.44
C TYR A 17 21.32 12.54 0.08
N SER A 18 21.73 13.59 -0.62
CA SER A 18 21.45 13.81 -2.04
C SER A 18 21.78 12.55 -2.83
N HIS A 19 20.87 12.14 -3.73
CA HIS A 19 21.01 11.12 -4.77
C HIS A 19 20.64 9.66 -4.47
N LYS A 20 20.03 9.32 -3.33
CA LYS A 20 19.44 7.98 -3.20
C LYS A 20 17.95 8.04 -3.49
N PRO A 21 17.41 7.20 -4.39
CA PRO A 21 15.99 7.19 -4.70
C PRO A 21 15.20 6.62 -3.53
N PHE A 22 14.61 7.49 -2.71
CA PHE A 22 13.67 7.10 -1.67
C PHE A 22 12.26 6.95 -2.26
N TYR A 23 11.53 5.96 -1.77
CA TYR A 23 10.21 5.61 -2.26
C TYR A 23 9.18 5.52 -1.13
N ASN A 24 7.92 5.60 -1.51
CA ASN A 24 6.78 5.46 -0.58
C ASN A 24 6.23 4.03 -0.51
N LEU A 25 6.65 3.17 -1.40
CA LEU A 25 6.11 1.83 -1.59
C LEU A 25 7.21 0.87 -2.04
N PHE A 26 7.17 -0.35 -1.56
CA PHE A 26 7.92 -1.47 -2.13
C PHE A 26 6.96 -2.44 -2.86
N PHE A 27 7.53 -3.29 -3.70
CA PHE A 27 6.75 -4.29 -4.45
C PHE A 27 6.94 -5.68 -3.86
N GLY A 28 5.86 -6.48 -3.81
CA GLY A 28 5.84 -7.79 -3.17
C GLY A 28 6.78 -8.84 -3.76
N TYR A 29 7.25 -8.62 -4.98
CA TYR A 29 8.13 -9.58 -5.66
C TYR A 29 9.64 -9.38 -5.43
N GLY A 30 10.05 -8.38 -4.67
CA GLY A 30 11.48 -8.18 -4.38
C GLY A 30 11.74 -7.08 -3.36
N HIS A 31 11.83 -7.46 -2.08
CA HIS A 31 12.18 -6.56 -1.00
C HIS A 31 12.93 -7.27 0.11
N VAL A 32 13.70 -6.52 0.87
CA VAL A 32 14.46 -6.99 2.03
C VAL A 32 14.16 -6.08 3.20
N PHE A 33 13.88 -6.65 4.35
CA PHE A 33 13.63 -5.93 5.59
C PHE A 33 14.65 -6.31 6.67
N PRO A 34 15.06 -5.37 7.52
CA PRO A 34 15.65 -5.70 8.81
C PRO A 34 14.64 -6.51 9.65
N ARG A 35 15.12 -7.50 10.37
CA ARG A 35 14.27 -8.32 11.25
C ARG A 35 13.51 -7.46 12.26
N ASP A 36 14.18 -6.47 12.85
CA ASP A 36 13.58 -5.59 13.85
C ASP A 36 12.41 -4.78 13.32
N LEU A 37 12.46 -4.36 12.05
CA LEU A 37 11.33 -3.69 11.39
C LEU A 37 10.09 -4.59 11.38
N ILE A 38 10.26 -5.87 11.02
CA ILE A 38 9.15 -6.82 10.96
C ILE A 38 8.57 -7.10 12.36
N VAL A 39 9.43 -7.18 13.37
CA VAL A 39 8.99 -7.35 14.77
C VAL A 39 8.21 -6.12 15.24
N GLU A 40 8.64 -4.91 14.86
CA GLU A 40 8.01 -3.65 15.25
C GLU A 40 6.69 -3.38 14.51
N THR A 41 6.65 -3.66 13.21
CA THR A 41 5.50 -3.33 12.34
C THR A 41 4.51 -4.47 12.17
N GLY A 42 4.90 -5.69 12.48
CA GLY A 42 4.20 -6.92 12.14
C GLY A 42 4.48 -7.34 10.68
N PHE A 43 3.93 -8.48 10.32
CA PHE A 43 3.98 -9.00 8.96
C PHE A 43 2.84 -8.45 8.09
N TYR A 44 2.74 -8.97 6.87
CA TYR A 44 1.61 -8.74 6.01
C TYR A 44 0.28 -9.09 6.68
N GLN A 45 -0.73 -8.28 6.43
CA GLN A 45 -2.08 -8.54 6.90
C GLN A 45 -2.65 -9.79 6.21
N THR A 46 -2.95 -10.81 6.98
CA THR A 46 -3.43 -12.11 6.45
C THR A 46 -4.83 -12.03 5.84
N ASP A 47 -5.63 -11.05 6.24
CA ASP A 47 -6.99 -10.83 5.76
C ASP A 47 -7.07 -10.08 4.41
N PHE A 48 -5.93 -9.61 3.88
CA PHE A 48 -5.91 -8.95 2.57
C PHE A 48 -5.98 -9.94 1.41
N PHE A 49 -5.59 -11.18 1.61
CA PHE A 49 -5.51 -12.25 0.63
C PHE A 49 -4.74 -11.89 -0.65
N TYR A 50 -5.06 -10.76 -1.31
CA TYR A 50 -4.41 -10.30 -2.55
C TYR A 50 -4.59 -8.80 -2.75
N GLY A 51 -3.48 -8.10 -2.91
CA GLY A 51 -3.39 -6.69 -3.28
C GLY A 51 -3.51 -5.71 -2.10
N MET A 52 -2.67 -4.70 -2.12
CA MET A 52 -2.53 -3.62 -1.15
C MET A 52 -1.80 -3.99 0.15
N GLU A 53 -1.38 -5.25 0.33
CA GLU A 53 -0.57 -5.70 1.46
C GLU A 53 0.77 -4.96 1.52
N GLU A 54 1.38 -4.69 0.38
CA GLU A 54 2.64 -3.93 0.30
C GLU A 54 2.43 -2.47 0.71
N TYR A 55 1.28 -1.87 0.39
CA TYR A 55 0.95 -0.52 0.83
C TYR A 55 0.79 -0.45 2.35
N ASP A 56 0.12 -1.44 2.96
CA ASP A 56 -0.07 -1.49 4.40
C ASP A 56 1.27 -1.55 5.14
N LEU A 57 2.13 -2.47 4.74
CA LEU A 57 3.45 -2.63 5.35
C LEU A 57 4.38 -1.45 5.02
N SER A 58 4.30 -0.86 3.82
CA SER A 58 5.08 0.33 3.47
C SER A 58 4.71 1.52 4.36
N TYR A 59 3.43 1.77 4.60
CA TYR A 59 3.01 2.83 5.51
C TYR A 59 3.38 2.52 6.97
N ALA A 60 3.31 1.25 7.40
CA ALA A 60 3.79 0.84 8.71
C ALA A 60 5.30 1.06 8.87
N THR A 61 6.08 0.77 7.82
CA THR A 61 7.52 1.02 7.74
C THR A 61 7.85 2.52 7.91
N VAL A 62 7.19 3.39 7.15
CA VAL A 62 7.38 4.84 7.26
C VAL A 62 6.96 5.36 8.63
N LYS A 63 5.86 4.85 9.19
CA LYS A 63 5.39 5.22 10.53
C LYS A 63 6.38 4.83 11.63
N ALA A 64 7.06 3.69 11.49
CA ALA A 64 8.12 3.25 12.39
C ALA A 64 9.44 4.06 12.23
N GLY A 65 9.47 5.04 11.34
CA GLY A 65 10.61 5.93 11.11
C GLY A 65 11.68 5.36 10.18
N TYR A 66 11.36 4.30 9.43
CA TYR A 66 12.25 3.76 8.40
C TYR A 66 11.97 4.42 7.04
N SER A 67 13.02 4.47 6.23
CA SER A 67 12.94 4.90 4.84
C SER A 67 12.93 3.69 3.90
N ILE A 68 12.22 3.81 2.79
CA ILE A 68 12.18 2.79 1.74
C ILE A 68 13.15 3.19 0.65
N LEU A 69 14.17 2.35 0.42
CA LEU A 69 15.23 2.61 -0.55
C LEU A 69 15.10 1.66 -1.75
N PHE A 70 15.16 2.22 -2.95
CA PHE A 70 15.27 1.46 -4.19
C PHE A 70 16.73 1.32 -4.62
N THR A 71 17.13 0.12 -5.07
CA THR A 71 18.44 -0.10 -5.69
C THR A 71 18.33 -0.88 -6.99
N LYS A 72 19.21 -0.57 -7.92
CA LYS A 72 19.31 -1.25 -9.23
C LYS A 72 20.31 -2.42 -9.24
N GLU A 73 20.94 -2.70 -8.11
CA GLU A 73 22.01 -3.71 -8.01
C GLU A 73 21.48 -5.14 -8.06
N ILE A 74 20.19 -5.36 -7.79
CA ILE A 74 19.56 -6.68 -7.87
C ILE A 74 18.45 -6.70 -8.89
N LEU A 75 18.56 -7.66 -9.79
CA LEU A 75 17.56 -7.99 -10.78
C LEU A 75 16.63 -9.07 -10.27
N VAL A 76 15.33 -8.77 -10.18
CA VAL A 76 14.28 -9.75 -9.90
C VAL A 76 13.45 -9.97 -11.16
N ILE A 77 13.36 -11.21 -11.60
CA ILE A 77 12.53 -11.60 -12.74
C ILE A 77 11.18 -12.09 -12.21
N HIS A 78 10.15 -11.26 -12.33
CA HIS A 78 8.79 -11.63 -11.94
C HIS A 78 8.08 -12.43 -13.06
N LYS A 79 8.03 -13.75 -12.90
CA LYS A 79 7.32 -14.64 -13.83
C LYS A 79 5.83 -14.68 -13.47
N GLN A 80 4.99 -14.09 -14.32
CA GLN A 80 3.54 -14.13 -14.13
C GLN A 80 2.92 -15.34 -14.84
N ASN A 81 2.14 -16.14 -14.10
CA ASN A 81 1.32 -17.18 -14.69
C ASN A 81 -0.11 -16.63 -14.93
N PRO A 82 -0.66 -16.71 -16.16
CA PRO A 82 -2.04 -16.28 -16.44
C PRO A 82 -3.10 -17.22 -15.85
N ASN A 83 -2.74 -18.46 -15.53
CA ASN A 83 -3.67 -19.47 -15.01
C ASN A 83 -4.04 -19.17 -13.55
N GLY A 84 -5.31 -19.34 -13.19
CA GLY A 84 -5.80 -19.15 -11.80
C GLY A 84 -6.13 -17.70 -11.42
N ARG A 85 -6.25 -16.77 -12.37
CA ARG A 85 -6.64 -15.39 -12.08
C ARG A 85 -8.13 -15.30 -11.72
N GLU A 86 -8.42 -14.62 -10.61
CA GLU A 86 -9.82 -14.29 -10.25
C GLU A 86 -10.54 -13.48 -11.34
N PRO A 87 -11.89 -13.59 -11.43
CA PRO A 87 -12.70 -12.72 -12.27
C PRO A 87 -12.37 -11.24 -12.01
N SER A 88 -12.27 -10.48 -13.08
CA SER A 88 -11.83 -9.07 -13.06
C SER A 88 -12.62 -8.21 -12.05
N VAL A 89 -13.94 -8.40 -11.95
CA VAL A 89 -14.80 -7.62 -11.03
C VAL A 89 -14.53 -7.97 -9.57
N VAL A 90 -14.35 -9.25 -9.22
CA VAL A 90 -14.05 -9.70 -7.85
C VAL A 90 -12.68 -9.16 -7.42
N LYS A 91 -11.69 -9.27 -8.29
CA LYS A 91 -10.36 -8.70 -8.05
C LYS A 91 -10.43 -7.18 -7.82
N GLN A 92 -11.18 -6.45 -8.64
CA GLN A 92 -11.35 -5.00 -8.50
C GLN A 92 -12.05 -4.63 -7.17
N ALA A 93 -13.08 -5.37 -6.78
CA ALA A 93 -13.78 -5.19 -5.51
C ALA A 93 -12.82 -5.36 -4.32
N ARG A 94 -12.02 -6.42 -4.32
CA ARG A 94 -11.02 -6.69 -3.29
C ARG A 94 -9.94 -5.62 -3.22
N MET A 95 -9.41 -5.19 -4.36
CA MET A 95 -8.41 -4.12 -4.43
C MET A 95 -8.97 -2.80 -3.89
N PHE A 96 -10.22 -2.46 -4.23
CA PHE A 96 -10.88 -1.27 -3.71
C PHE A 96 -11.05 -1.36 -2.19
N GLU A 97 -11.60 -2.46 -1.68
CA GLU A 97 -11.80 -2.69 -0.25
C GLU A 97 -10.47 -2.60 0.51
N ASN A 98 -9.45 -3.35 0.09
CA ASN A 98 -8.13 -3.35 0.73
C ASN A 98 -7.47 -1.97 0.68
N LYS A 99 -7.54 -1.26 -0.46
CA LYS A 99 -7.02 0.11 -0.56
C LYS A 99 -7.65 1.02 0.47
N MET A 100 -8.96 0.95 0.64
CA MET A 100 -9.67 1.79 1.60
C MET A 100 -9.32 1.43 3.05
N ILE A 101 -9.12 0.14 3.37
CA ILE A 101 -8.65 -0.29 4.70
C ILE A 101 -7.25 0.27 4.99
N VAL A 102 -6.33 0.18 4.03
CA VAL A 102 -4.98 0.73 4.17
C VAL A 102 -5.01 2.23 4.42
N VAL A 103 -5.73 2.98 3.59
CA VAL A 103 -5.83 4.44 3.70
C VAL A 103 -6.49 4.84 5.03
N TYR A 104 -7.55 4.15 5.42
CA TYR A 104 -8.22 4.36 6.71
C TYR A 104 -7.27 4.13 7.89
N LYS A 105 -6.47 3.07 7.85
CA LYS A 105 -5.52 2.75 8.94
C LYS A 105 -4.42 3.81 9.09
N HIS A 106 -3.89 4.30 7.97
CA HIS A 106 -2.61 5.01 7.97
C HIS A 106 -2.69 6.49 7.65
N LEU A 107 -3.70 6.97 6.94
CA LEU A 107 -3.74 8.35 6.46
C LEU A 107 -4.80 9.21 7.15
N PRO A 108 -4.60 10.55 7.22
CA PRO A 108 -5.60 11.51 7.67
C PRO A 108 -6.92 11.42 6.89
N TRP A 109 -8.03 11.80 7.52
CA TRP A 109 -9.38 11.70 6.95
C TRP A 109 -9.54 12.38 5.58
N LEU A 110 -8.84 13.48 5.34
CA LEU A 110 -8.87 14.16 4.05
C LEU A 110 -8.47 13.20 2.91
N TYR A 111 -7.40 12.45 3.09
CA TYR A 111 -6.95 11.46 2.09
C TYR A 111 -7.88 10.24 2.02
N VAL A 112 -8.50 9.85 3.13
CA VAL A 112 -9.52 8.77 3.11
C VAL A 112 -10.67 9.16 2.19
N MET A 113 -11.16 10.38 2.30
CA MET A 113 -12.28 10.87 1.48
C MET A 113 -11.91 10.96 0.00
N THR A 114 -10.75 11.51 -0.32
CA THR A 114 -10.31 11.63 -1.73
C THR A 114 -10.08 10.26 -2.36
N HIS A 115 -9.45 9.32 -1.65
CA HIS A 115 -9.31 7.94 -2.12
C HIS A 115 -10.66 7.27 -2.32
N PHE A 116 -11.60 7.46 -1.40
CA PHE A 116 -12.93 6.88 -1.53
C PHE A 116 -13.62 7.35 -2.82
N ILE A 117 -13.61 8.65 -3.10
CA ILE A 117 -14.22 9.22 -4.32
C ILE A 117 -13.54 8.66 -5.57
N MET A 118 -12.20 8.74 -5.63
CA MET A 118 -11.43 8.31 -6.80
C MET A 118 -11.54 6.81 -7.07
N TRP A 119 -11.42 5.99 -6.02
CA TRP A 119 -11.51 4.55 -6.15
C TRP A 119 -12.93 4.04 -6.39
N SER A 120 -13.96 4.73 -5.90
CA SER A 120 -15.36 4.45 -6.27
C SER A 120 -15.58 4.69 -7.77
N ALA A 121 -15.15 5.83 -8.29
CA ALA A 121 -15.24 6.12 -9.71
C ALA A 121 -14.47 5.12 -10.56
N PHE A 122 -13.22 4.80 -10.14
CA PHE A 122 -12.39 3.81 -10.82
C PHE A 122 -13.01 2.41 -10.81
N PHE A 123 -13.56 1.97 -9.66
CA PHE A 123 -14.23 0.68 -9.55
C PHE A 123 -15.44 0.60 -10.47
N LEU A 124 -16.33 1.60 -10.42
CA LEU A 124 -17.53 1.62 -11.27
C LEU A 124 -17.18 1.63 -12.76
N TYR A 125 -16.18 2.39 -13.15
CA TYR A 125 -15.66 2.38 -14.52
C TYR A 125 -15.14 1.00 -14.94
N LYS A 126 -14.24 0.39 -14.15
CA LYS A 126 -13.63 -0.91 -14.45
C LYS A 126 -14.59 -2.10 -14.36
N SER A 127 -15.58 -2.03 -13.47
CA SER A 127 -16.63 -3.05 -13.32
C SER A 127 -17.80 -2.90 -14.29
N LYS A 128 -17.70 -1.96 -15.24
CA LYS A 128 -18.76 -1.61 -16.18
C LYS A 128 -20.10 -1.32 -15.49
N GLY A 129 -20.07 -0.58 -14.38
CA GLY A 129 -21.24 -0.16 -13.64
C GLY A 129 -21.90 -1.25 -12.77
N SER A 130 -21.15 -2.23 -12.29
CA SER A 130 -21.68 -3.29 -11.41
C SER A 130 -22.10 -2.76 -10.03
N ILE A 131 -23.22 -2.05 -9.97
CA ILE A 131 -23.75 -1.33 -8.81
C ILE A 131 -23.97 -2.27 -7.60
N LEU A 132 -24.54 -3.46 -7.81
CA LEU A 132 -24.76 -4.42 -6.73
C LEU A 132 -23.47 -4.88 -6.08
N VAL A 133 -22.42 -5.15 -6.88
CA VAL A 133 -21.10 -5.51 -6.36
C VAL A 133 -20.47 -4.33 -5.63
N TYR A 134 -20.64 -3.10 -6.13
CA TYR A 134 -20.17 -1.89 -5.48
C TYR A 134 -20.74 -1.76 -4.06
N PHE A 135 -22.07 -1.82 -3.89
CA PHE A 135 -22.69 -1.71 -2.56
C PHE A 135 -22.31 -2.85 -1.62
N LYS A 136 -22.21 -4.10 -2.11
CA LYS A 136 -21.69 -5.22 -1.32
C LYS A 136 -20.25 -4.96 -0.84
N THR A 137 -19.40 -4.42 -1.71
CA THR A 137 -18.02 -4.05 -1.38
C THR A 137 -17.97 -2.95 -0.33
N ILE A 138 -18.80 -1.90 -0.45
CA ILE A 138 -18.89 -0.82 0.56
C ILE A 138 -19.31 -1.39 1.92
N LEU A 139 -20.32 -2.26 1.96
CA LEU A 139 -20.79 -2.86 3.22
C LEU A 139 -19.71 -3.73 3.88
N SER A 140 -18.99 -4.53 3.09
CA SER A 140 -17.85 -5.33 3.55
C SER A 140 -16.74 -4.43 4.09
N MET A 141 -16.36 -3.41 3.34
CA MET A 141 -15.36 -2.41 3.73
C MET A 141 -15.69 -1.75 5.07
N LEU A 142 -16.94 -1.29 5.25
CA LEU A 142 -17.37 -0.64 6.49
C LEU A 142 -17.32 -1.60 7.69
N ARG A 143 -17.66 -2.88 7.50
CA ARG A 143 -17.52 -3.91 8.54
C ARG A 143 -16.05 -4.10 8.94
N ARG A 144 -15.14 -4.20 7.96
CA ARG A 144 -13.71 -4.34 8.22
C ARG A 144 -13.11 -3.08 8.86
N MET A 145 -13.53 -1.88 8.47
CA MET A 145 -13.09 -0.63 9.10
C MET A 145 -13.45 -0.55 10.58
N LYS A 146 -14.61 -1.11 11.02
CA LYS A 146 -15.01 -1.12 12.43
C LYS A 146 -14.04 -1.90 13.32
N ILE A 147 -13.40 -2.94 12.79
CA ILE A 147 -12.45 -3.79 13.54
C ILE A 147 -10.99 -3.41 13.25
N ALA A 148 -10.73 -2.68 12.20
CA ALA A 148 -9.39 -2.24 11.84
C ALA A 148 -8.87 -1.19 12.83
N ARG A 149 -7.73 -1.46 13.44
CA ARG A 149 -7.08 -0.50 14.35
C ARG A 149 -6.49 0.66 13.54
N ARG A 150 -7.09 1.84 13.69
CA ARG A 150 -6.59 3.06 13.07
C ARG A 150 -5.35 3.57 13.83
N ASN A 151 -4.26 3.78 13.12
CA ASN A 151 -3.01 4.33 13.66
C ASN A 151 -2.32 5.17 12.57
N VAL A 152 -2.69 6.44 12.51
CA VAL A 152 -2.32 7.38 11.45
C VAL A 152 -0.82 7.72 11.52
N ILE A 153 -0.21 7.86 10.34
CA ILE A 153 1.18 8.30 10.19
C ILE A 153 1.35 9.71 10.77
N GLY A 154 2.35 9.87 11.64
CA GLY A 154 2.65 11.16 12.28
C GLY A 154 3.24 12.20 11.30
N ALA A 155 3.46 13.43 11.79
CA ALA A 155 3.92 14.56 10.99
C ALA A 155 5.22 14.27 10.22
N SER A 156 6.21 13.62 10.86
CA SER A 156 7.49 13.26 10.24
C SER A 156 7.33 12.25 9.09
N GLY A 157 6.51 11.21 9.28
CA GLY A 157 6.22 10.25 8.23
C GLY A 157 5.41 10.86 7.08
N MET A 158 4.47 11.76 7.39
CA MET A 158 3.73 12.50 6.36
C MET A 158 4.64 13.43 5.56
N GLN A 159 5.63 14.06 6.21
CA GLN A 159 6.63 14.86 5.52
C GLN A 159 7.48 13.99 4.60
N TYR A 160 7.98 12.85 5.10
CA TYR A 160 8.70 11.88 4.27
C TYR A 160 7.90 11.48 3.02
N LEU A 161 6.60 11.13 3.18
CA LEU A 161 5.75 10.74 2.05
C LEU A 161 5.60 11.87 1.02
N LYS A 162 5.54 13.14 1.47
CA LYS A 162 5.53 14.29 0.56
C LYS A 162 6.87 14.48 -0.16
N ASP A 163 7.98 14.34 0.55
CA ASP A 163 9.34 14.50 0.01
C ASP A 163 9.65 13.46 -1.08
N VAL A 164 9.14 12.23 -0.93
CA VAL A 164 9.25 11.18 -1.95
C VAL A 164 8.11 11.23 -2.98
N GLN A 165 7.31 12.29 -3.00
CA GLN A 165 6.21 12.51 -3.94
C GLN A 165 5.18 11.37 -3.96
N ALA A 166 4.86 10.81 -2.79
CA ALA A 166 3.87 9.77 -2.66
C ALA A 166 2.50 10.23 -3.19
N ARG A 167 1.80 9.34 -3.90
CA ARG A 167 0.43 9.59 -4.36
C ARG A 167 -0.56 9.53 -3.19
N LEU A 168 -0.63 10.62 -2.42
CA LEU A 168 -1.45 10.67 -1.21
C LEU A 168 -2.94 10.91 -1.48
N TRP A 169 -3.28 11.46 -2.64
CA TRP A 169 -4.65 11.88 -2.96
C TRP A 169 -5.50 10.78 -3.61
N TYR A 170 -4.88 9.72 -4.15
CA TYR A 170 -5.58 8.60 -4.80
C TYR A 170 -4.75 7.32 -4.92
#